data_4d89ea4146f32d3e7e376d4281fadfed
#
_entry.id   4d89ea4146f32d3e7e376d4281fadfed
#
_cell.length_a   1.000
_cell.length_b   1.000
_cell.length_c   1.000
_cell.angle_alpha   90.00
_cell.angle_beta   90.00
_cell.angle_gamma   90.00
#
_symmetry.space_group_name_H-M   'P 1'
#
loop_
_entity.id
_entity.type
_entity.pdbx_description
1 polymer ?
#
loop_
_entity_poly.entity_id
_entity_poly.type
_entity_poly.pdbx_seq_one_letter_code
_entity_poly.pdbx_strand_id
1 'polypeptide(L)'
;FNKTPHFRGPRKTAEPKVEMPGPQAKGVLRVVPLGGVEEIGRNMSFLEYGDDIVIIDMGLQFPEENMPGIDYVIPNVSYLKEKKKNIRGVIITHGHFDHIGAIPYLSADLGAPTIYAMPLTRGIILKRQQDFKHLPPLNVEGITKDTKLKLGIFNVEFFHVNHNIFDTVGVA
;
A
#
# COMPACT_ATOMS: atom_id res chain seq x y z
N PHE A 1 45.21 -17.45 -24.15
CA PHE A 1 44.56 -17.80 -22.86
C PHE A 1 43.52 -16.74 -22.56
N ASN A 2 42.25 -16.93 -23.04
CA ASN A 2 41.12 -16.07 -22.78
C ASN A 2 40.33 -16.69 -21.63
N LYS A 3 40.45 -16.11 -20.43
CA LYS A 3 39.52 -16.41 -19.31
C LYS A 3 38.41 -15.38 -19.36
N THR A 4 37.21 -15.80 -19.80
CA THR A 4 35.99 -15.05 -19.67
C THR A 4 35.72 -14.78 -18.19
N PRO A 5 35.39 -13.53 -17.78
CA PRO A 5 35.01 -13.26 -16.41
C PRO A 5 33.66 -13.90 -16.10
N HIS A 6 33.65 -14.81 -15.14
CA HIS A 6 32.40 -15.34 -14.57
C HIS A 6 31.69 -14.23 -13.83
N PHE A 7 30.60 -13.69 -14.44
CA PHE A 7 29.67 -12.84 -13.77
C PHE A 7 28.97 -13.68 -12.67
N ARG A 8 29.34 -13.45 -11.42
CA ARG A 8 28.56 -13.97 -10.30
C ARG A 8 27.27 -13.16 -10.25
N GLY A 9 26.14 -13.80 -10.53
CA GLY A 9 24.83 -13.19 -10.35
C GLY A 9 24.66 -12.58 -8.93
N PRO A 10 23.74 -11.63 -8.75
CA PRO A 10 23.57 -10.95 -7.48
C PRO A 10 23.36 -11.98 -6.36
N ARG A 11 24.15 -11.85 -5.28
CA ARG A 11 23.90 -12.62 -4.05
C ARG A 11 22.48 -12.29 -3.60
N LYS A 12 21.64 -13.30 -3.46
CA LYS A 12 20.40 -13.17 -2.70
C LYS A 12 20.79 -12.77 -1.28
N THR A 13 20.75 -11.49 -0.98
CA THR A 13 20.77 -11.02 0.40
C THR A 13 19.51 -11.57 1.04
N ALA A 14 19.65 -12.26 2.17
CA ALA A 14 18.50 -12.68 2.95
C ALA A 14 17.66 -11.42 3.24
N GLU A 15 16.39 -11.45 2.87
CA GLU A 15 15.48 -10.38 3.24
C GLU A 15 15.61 -10.15 4.75
N PRO A 16 15.75 -8.90 5.23
CA PRO A 16 15.78 -8.65 6.64
C PRO A 16 14.52 -9.27 7.24
N LYS A 17 14.69 -10.12 8.24
CA LYS A 17 13.56 -10.66 9.00
C LYS A 17 12.88 -9.48 9.68
N VAL A 18 11.80 -9.00 9.06
CA VAL A 18 10.91 -8.05 9.73
C VAL A 18 10.33 -8.80 10.91
N GLU A 19 10.53 -8.30 12.12
CA GLU A 19 9.84 -8.83 13.29
C GLU A 19 8.35 -8.66 13.05
N MET A 20 7.68 -9.78 12.85
CA MET A 20 6.24 -9.79 12.66
C MET A 20 5.57 -9.33 13.96
N PRO A 21 4.56 -8.45 13.90
CA PRO A 21 3.82 -8.09 15.10
C PRO A 21 3.34 -9.37 15.78
N GLY A 22 3.59 -9.50 17.08
CA GLY A 22 3.15 -10.65 17.87
C GLY A 22 1.64 -10.91 17.75
N PRO A 23 1.12 -12.04 18.27
CA PRO A 23 -0.31 -12.34 18.20
C PRO A 23 -1.12 -11.20 18.82
N GLN A 24 -2.23 -10.85 18.15
CA GLN A 24 -3.11 -9.78 18.61
C GLN A 24 -3.82 -10.21 19.90
N ALA A 25 -3.74 -9.38 20.94
CA ALA A 25 -4.56 -9.56 22.13
C ALA A 25 -6.05 -9.30 21.80
N LYS A 26 -6.96 -10.05 22.37
CA LYS A 26 -8.41 -9.84 22.17
C LYS A 26 -8.83 -8.44 22.59
N GLY A 27 -9.60 -7.75 21.75
CA GLY A 27 -10.12 -6.42 22.03
C GLY A 27 -9.12 -5.28 21.89
N VAL A 28 -7.97 -5.50 21.28
CA VAL A 28 -6.96 -4.48 21.02
C VAL A 28 -6.99 -4.05 19.55
N LEU A 29 -7.15 -2.75 19.32
CA LEU A 29 -6.93 -2.15 18.01
C LEU A 29 -5.41 -1.97 17.82
N ARG A 30 -4.90 -2.46 16.71
CA ARG A 30 -3.52 -2.20 16.28
C ARG A 30 -3.52 -1.21 15.13
N VAL A 31 -2.63 -0.23 15.20
CA VAL A 31 -2.30 0.69 14.11
C VAL A 31 -0.84 0.45 13.78
N VAL A 32 -0.57 -0.04 12.58
CA VAL A 32 0.77 -0.49 12.18
C VAL A 32 1.20 0.25 10.93
N PRO A 33 2.17 1.16 11.02
CA PRO A 33 2.81 1.75 9.85
C PRO A 33 3.75 0.73 9.21
N LEU A 34 3.71 0.62 7.88
CA LEU A 34 4.63 -0.18 7.06
C LEU A 34 5.63 0.70 6.31
N GLY A 35 5.43 2.01 6.34
CA GLY A 35 6.28 3.06 5.78
C GLY A 35 5.66 4.42 6.00
N GLY A 36 6.41 5.49 5.71
CA GLY A 36 5.98 6.88 5.84
C GLY A 36 6.12 7.48 7.24
N VAL A 37 6.71 6.76 8.20
CA VAL A 37 7.00 7.28 9.53
C VAL A 37 8.51 7.52 9.65
N GLU A 38 8.88 8.74 10.00
CA GLU A 38 10.28 9.22 10.03
C GLU A 38 11.01 9.13 8.68
N GLU A 39 10.26 8.99 7.58
CA GLU A 39 10.80 8.95 6.21
C GLU A 39 9.83 9.62 5.24
N ILE A 40 10.32 9.98 4.04
CA ILE A 40 9.50 10.52 2.95
C ILE A 40 9.23 9.40 1.94
N GLY A 41 7.95 9.13 1.69
CA GLY A 41 7.51 8.12 0.73
C GLY A 41 7.07 6.82 1.39
N ARG A 42 6.67 5.84 0.59
CA ARG A 42 6.17 4.52 1.01
C ARG A 42 5.03 4.58 2.02
N ASN A 43 4.22 5.63 1.98
CA ASN A 43 3.12 5.79 2.92
C ASN A 43 2.18 4.60 2.82
N MET A 44 2.14 3.81 3.86
CA MET A 44 1.24 2.67 4.01
C MET A 44 1.10 2.33 5.48
N SER A 45 -0.13 2.21 5.93
CA SER A 45 -0.44 1.77 7.29
C SER A 45 -1.62 0.82 7.25
N PHE A 46 -1.81 0.03 8.28
CA PHE A 46 -3.05 -0.73 8.44
C PHE A 46 -3.56 -0.68 9.88
N LEU A 47 -4.88 -0.80 9.97
CA LEU A 47 -5.60 -0.99 11.22
C LEU A 47 -6.05 -2.45 11.28
N GLU A 48 -5.85 -3.10 12.42
CA GLU A 48 -6.28 -4.47 12.64
C GLU A 48 -7.03 -4.59 13.97
N TYR A 49 -8.21 -5.17 13.91
CA TYR A 49 -9.00 -5.50 15.07
C TYR A 49 -9.70 -6.86 14.88
N GLY A 50 -9.33 -7.83 15.68
CA GLY A 50 -9.79 -9.21 15.48
C GLY A 50 -9.33 -9.75 14.13
N ASP A 51 -10.30 -10.20 13.33
CA ASP A 51 -10.06 -10.73 11.99
C ASP A 51 -10.24 -9.69 10.87
N ASP A 52 -10.42 -8.43 11.20
CA ASP A 52 -10.63 -7.38 10.22
C ASP A 52 -9.42 -6.47 10.09
N ILE A 53 -8.98 -6.26 8.85
CA ILE A 53 -7.86 -5.40 8.50
C ILE A 53 -8.34 -4.36 7.46
N VAL A 54 -8.03 -3.09 7.71
CA VAL A 54 -8.19 -1.99 6.74
C VAL A 54 -6.83 -1.37 6.49
N ILE A 55 -6.49 -1.21 5.21
CA ILE A 55 -5.22 -0.61 4.79
C ILE A 55 -5.48 0.85 4.42
N ILE A 56 -4.58 1.74 4.81
CA ILE A 56 -4.57 3.16 4.46
C ILE A 56 -3.33 3.43 3.63
N ASP A 57 -3.55 3.84 2.38
CA ASP A 57 -2.54 4.09 1.35
C ASP A 57 -1.68 2.87 0.96
N MET A 58 -1.08 2.94 -0.22
CA MET A 58 -0.16 1.95 -0.77
C MET A 58 0.91 2.69 -1.60
N GLY A 59 1.75 3.42 -0.92
CA GLY A 59 2.72 4.31 -1.50
C GLY A 59 4.02 3.63 -1.94
N LEU A 60 4.74 4.27 -2.84
CA LEU A 60 6.13 3.94 -3.14
C LEU A 60 7.06 5.08 -2.72
N GLN A 61 8.33 4.79 -2.64
CA GLN A 61 9.41 5.75 -2.49
C GLN A 61 10.35 5.64 -3.69
N PHE A 62 10.82 6.78 -4.19
CA PHE A 62 11.90 6.79 -5.16
C PHE A 62 13.25 6.49 -4.47
N PRO A 63 14.16 5.78 -5.14
CA PRO A 63 15.43 5.44 -4.53
C PRO A 63 16.29 6.68 -4.28
N GLU A 64 17.13 6.61 -3.27
CA GLU A 64 18.15 7.61 -2.98
C GLU A 64 19.39 7.39 -3.86
N GLU A 65 20.28 8.38 -3.93
CA GLU A 65 21.51 8.32 -4.74
C GLU A 65 22.44 7.14 -4.39
N ASN A 66 22.37 6.67 -3.16
CA ASN A 66 23.14 5.53 -2.66
C ASN A 66 22.55 4.16 -3.00
N MET A 67 21.45 4.10 -3.76
CA MET A 67 20.72 2.88 -4.16
C MET A 67 20.83 2.61 -5.67
N PRO A 68 22.03 2.36 -6.24
CA PRO A 68 22.19 2.16 -7.67
C PRO A 68 21.49 0.88 -8.12
N GLY A 69 20.75 0.97 -9.24
CA GLY A 69 20.03 -0.17 -9.84
C GLY A 69 18.68 -0.48 -9.17
N ILE A 70 18.21 0.36 -8.28
CA ILE A 70 16.87 0.30 -7.71
C ILE A 70 15.98 1.33 -8.44
N ASP A 71 14.83 0.91 -8.95
CA ASP A 71 13.86 1.78 -9.61
C ASP A 71 12.88 2.40 -8.62
N TYR A 72 12.49 1.66 -7.59
CA TYR A 72 11.57 2.10 -6.54
C TYR A 72 11.68 1.21 -5.30
N VAL A 73 11.23 1.74 -4.17
CA VAL A 73 11.11 1.03 -2.89
C VAL A 73 9.63 0.98 -2.49
N ILE A 74 9.16 -0.19 -2.08
CA ILE A 74 7.77 -0.41 -1.66
C ILE A 74 7.71 -0.98 -0.24
N PRO A 75 6.58 -0.82 0.47
CA PRO A 75 6.41 -1.38 1.80
C PRO A 75 6.55 -2.90 1.84
N ASN A 76 7.07 -3.42 2.94
CA ASN A 76 7.07 -4.86 3.17
C ASN A 76 5.70 -5.31 3.69
N VAL A 77 5.01 -6.10 2.90
CA VAL A 77 3.65 -6.58 3.19
C VAL A 77 3.58 -8.05 3.58
N SER A 78 4.69 -8.67 3.99
CA SER A 78 4.74 -10.11 4.32
C SER A 78 3.69 -10.51 5.34
N TYR A 79 3.48 -9.70 6.38
CA TYR A 79 2.43 -9.93 7.37
C TYR A 79 1.02 -9.92 6.76
N LEU A 80 0.74 -8.94 5.90
CA LEU A 80 -0.58 -8.81 5.25
C LEU A 80 -0.84 -9.92 4.24
N LYS A 81 0.19 -10.44 3.55
CA LYS A 81 0.07 -11.57 2.62
C LYS A 81 -0.46 -12.83 3.31
N GLU A 82 -0.01 -13.11 4.53
CA GLU A 82 -0.49 -14.25 5.31
C GLU A 82 -1.95 -14.06 5.74
N LYS A 83 -2.38 -12.82 5.92
CA LYS A 83 -3.73 -12.43 6.36
C LYS A 83 -4.60 -11.83 5.27
N LYS A 84 -4.31 -12.07 4.00
CA LYS A 84 -5.03 -11.45 2.87
C LYS A 84 -6.55 -11.66 2.90
N LYS A 85 -7.04 -12.75 3.49
CA LYS A 85 -8.48 -13.02 3.66
C LYS A 85 -9.16 -12.10 4.69
N ASN A 86 -8.39 -11.48 5.55
CA ASN A 86 -8.84 -10.57 6.60
C ASN A 86 -8.89 -9.11 6.13
N ILE A 87 -8.29 -8.80 4.97
CA ILE A 87 -8.28 -7.45 4.41
C ILE A 87 -9.67 -7.14 3.87
N ARG A 88 -10.32 -6.13 4.46
CA ARG A 88 -11.67 -5.66 4.11
C ARG A 88 -11.68 -4.60 3.04
N GLY A 89 -10.58 -3.91 2.85
CA GLY A 89 -10.40 -2.89 1.82
C GLY A 89 -9.14 -2.08 2.01
N VAL A 90 -8.84 -1.30 0.98
CA VAL A 90 -7.78 -0.29 0.97
C VAL A 90 -8.41 1.07 0.78
N ILE A 91 -8.09 2.02 1.62
CA ILE A 91 -8.55 3.41 1.50
C ILE A 91 -7.37 4.25 1.05
N ILE A 92 -7.56 5.04 -0.01
CA ILE A 92 -6.53 5.94 -0.51
C ILE A 92 -6.89 7.37 -0.15
N THR A 93 -6.01 8.03 0.56
CA THR A 93 -6.21 9.39 1.05
C THR A 93 -6.15 10.42 -0.08
N HIS A 94 -5.22 10.26 -1.04
CA HIS A 94 -5.04 11.13 -2.20
C HIS A 94 -4.12 10.51 -3.25
N GLY A 95 -4.00 11.19 -4.42
CA GLY A 95 -3.38 10.62 -5.62
C GLY A 95 -1.88 10.83 -5.79
N HIS A 96 -1.11 11.22 -4.78
CA HIS A 96 0.35 11.29 -4.89
C HIS A 96 1.01 9.91 -4.94
N PHE A 97 2.15 9.80 -5.61
CA PHE A 97 2.82 8.52 -5.85
C PHE A 97 3.30 7.83 -4.57
N ASP A 98 3.70 8.59 -3.60
CA ASP A 98 4.08 8.10 -2.28
C ASP A 98 2.88 7.57 -1.46
N HIS A 99 1.64 7.68 -2.00
CA HIS A 99 0.41 7.11 -1.45
C HIS A 99 -0.26 6.06 -2.35
N ILE A 100 -0.03 6.09 -3.67
CA ILE A 100 -0.67 5.16 -4.62
C ILE A 100 0.32 4.31 -5.41
N GLY A 101 1.59 4.65 -5.39
CA GLY A 101 2.57 4.13 -6.33
C GLY A 101 2.83 2.63 -6.23
N ALA A 102 2.64 2.02 -5.05
CA ALA A 102 2.83 0.59 -4.86
C ALA A 102 1.60 -0.26 -5.21
N ILE A 103 0.44 0.34 -5.50
CA ILE A 103 -0.80 -0.38 -5.80
C ILE A 103 -0.61 -1.48 -6.86
N PRO A 104 -0.01 -1.21 -8.05
CA PRO A 104 0.14 -2.23 -9.07
C PRO A 104 0.96 -3.44 -8.63
N TYR A 105 1.96 -3.21 -7.77
CA TYR A 105 2.89 -4.23 -7.32
C TYR A 105 2.37 -5.09 -6.17
N LEU A 106 1.53 -4.52 -5.30
CA LEU A 106 1.11 -5.15 -4.06
C LEU A 106 -0.31 -5.71 -4.10
N SER A 107 -1.20 -5.17 -4.96
CA SER A 107 -2.62 -5.51 -4.93
C SER A 107 -2.89 -7.01 -5.09
N ALA A 108 -2.24 -7.69 -6.05
CA ALA A 108 -2.42 -9.12 -6.29
C ALA A 108 -1.95 -9.97 -5.09
N ASP A 109 -0.83 -9.61 -4.49
CA ASP A 109 -0.25 -10.28 -3.32
C ASP A 109 -1.17 -10.19 -2.09
N LEU A 110 -1.89 -9.09 -1.97
CA LEU A 110 -2.86 -8.83 -0.90
C LEU A 110 -4.26 -9.41 -1.17
N GLY A 111 -4.41 -10.18 -2.26
CA GLY A 111 -5.68 -10.82 -2.61
C GLY A 111 -6.62 -9.92 -3.42
N ALA A 112 -6.10 -8.89 -4.08
CA ALA A 112 -6.84 -7.91 -4.88
C ALA A 112 -8.02 -7.28 -4.13
N PRO A 113 -7.80 -6.66 -2.97
CA PRO A 113 -8.87 -6.03 -2.19
C PRO A 113 -9.48 -4.87 -2.95
N THR A 114 -10.73 -4.52 -2.61
CA THR A 114 -11.36 -3.31 -3.13
C THR A 114 -10.60 -2.07 -2.62
N ILE A 115 -10.31 -1.16 -3.54
CA ILE A 115 -9.64 0.10 -3.29
C ILE A 115 -10.68 1.22 -3.34
N TYR A 116 -10.77 2.02 -2.30
CA TYR A 116 -11.69 3.14 -2.17
C TYR A 116 -10.93 4.45 -2.34
N ALA A 117 -11.33 5.27 -3.30
CA ALA A 117 -10.65 6.53 -3.61
C ALA A 117 -11.61 7.61 -4.08
N MET A 118 -11.28 8.86 -3.81
CA MET A 118 -12.00 10.03 -4.36
C MET A 118 -11.88 10.07 -5.90
N PRO A 119 -12.77 10.77 -6.61
CA PRO A 119 -12.88 10.70 -8.08
C PRO A 119 -11.57 10.98 -8.84
N LEU A 120 -10.84 12.03 -8.50
CA LEU A 120 -9.57 12.34 -9.16
C LEU A 120 -8.53 11.26 -8.87
N THR A 121 -8.37 10.89 -7.60
CA THR A 121 -7.44 9.84 -7.16
C THR A 121 -7.74 8.50 -7.85
N ARG A 122 -9.04 8.13 -7.94
CA ARG A 122 -9.50 6.97 -8.69
C ARG A 122 -9.09 7.02 -10.16
N GLY A 123 -9.28 8.18 -10.80
CA GLY A 123 -8.88 8.40 -12.19
C GLY A 123 -7.38 8.20 -12.40
N ILE A 124 -6.54 8.70 -11.49
CA ILE A 124 -5.08 8.54 -11.53
C ILE A 124 -4.69 7.06 -11.38
N ILE A 125 -5.27 6.35 -10.41
CA ILE A 125 -5.02 4.91 -10.19
C ILE A 125 -5.36 4.10 -11.44
N LEU A 126 -6.55 4.29 -12.00
CA LEU A 126 -7.01 3.57 -13.19
C LEU A 126 -6.19 3.93 -14.44
N LYS A 127 -5.76 5.19 -14.57
CA LYS A 127 -4.86 5.59 -15.66
C LYS A 127 -3.51 4.90 -15.55
N ARG A 128 -2.92 4.87 -14.35
CA ARG A 128 -1.66 4.19 -14.10
C ARG A 128 -1.76 2.68 -14.35
N GLN A 129 -2.89 2.05 -14.03
CA GLN A 129 -3.10 0.61 -14.30
C GLN A 129 -2.93 0.26 -15.79
N GLN A 130 -3.15 1.21 -16.69
CA GLN A 130 -2.97 0.98 -18.13
C GLN A 130 -1.51 0.64 -18.52
N ASP A 131 -0.54 1.05 -17.69
CA ASP A 131 0.88 0.72 -17.88
C ASP A 131 1.21 -0.70 -17.40
N PHE A 132 0.31 -1.32 -16.63
CA PHE A 132 0.45 -2.63 -16.00
C PHE A 132 -0.56 -3.64 -16.55
N LYS A 133 -0.79 -3.67 -17.86
CA LYS A 133 -1.80 -4.55 -18.52
C LYS A 133 -1.56 -6.04 -18.29
N HIS A 134 -0.35 -6.42 -17.93
CA HIS A 134 0.01 -7.81 -17.61
C HIS A 134 -0.42 -8.24 -16.20
N LEU A 135 -0.81 -7.30 -15.34
CA LEU A 135 -1.32 -7.56 -14.00
C LEU A 135 -2.86 -7.64 -13.99
N PRO A 136 -3.45 -8.33 -13.02
CA PRO A 136 -4.90 -8.37 -12.86
C PRO A 136 -5.51 -6.97 -12.75
N PRO A 137 -6.74 -6.77 -13.26
CA PRO A 137 -7.43 -5.50 -13.14
C PRO A 137 -7.71 -5.17 -11.67
N LEU A 138 -7.59 -3.88 -11.33
CA LEU A 138 -7.90 -3.37 -10.00
C LEU A 138 -9.42 -3.17 -9.84
N ASN A 139 -9.94 -3.50 -8.68
CA ASN A 139 -11.28 -3.10 -8.27
C ASN A 139 -11.19 -1.77 -7.50
N VAL A 140 -11.50 -0.65 -8.17
CA VAL A 140 -11.41 0.69 -7.59
C VAL A 140 -12.79 1.32 -7.53
N GLU A 141 -13.32 1.48 -6.33
CA GLU A 141 -14.61 2.14 -6.07
C GLU A 141 -14.42 3.63 -5.76
N GLY A 142 -15.32 4.44 -6.34
CA GLY A 142 -15.36 5.88 -6.08
C GLY A 142 -16.08 6.19 -4.77
N ILE A 143 -15.47 7.05 -3.95
CA ILE A 143 -16.10 7.59 -2.74
C ILE A 143 -16.24 9.11 -2.84
N THR A 144 -16.99 9.67 -1.93
CA THR A 144 -17.10 11.11 -1.68
C THR A 144 -16.84 11.39 -0.19
N LYS A 145 -16.67 12.65 0.17
CA LYS A 145 -16.55 13.05 1.58
C LYS A 145 -17.75 12.64 2.46
N ASP A 146 -18.93 12.43 1.85
CA ASP A 146 -20.14 12.05 2.56
C ASP A 146 -20.39 10.53 2.56
N THR A 147 -19.47 9.77 1.94
CA THR A 147 -19.55 8.31 1.91
C THR A 147 -19.27 7.73 3.29
N LYS A 148 -20.09 6.77 3.69
CA LYS A 148 -19.86 5.96 4.89
C LYS A 148 -19.66 4.52 4.46
N LEU A 149 -18.55 3.93 4.88
CA LEU A 149 -18.22 2.54 4.57
C LEU A 149 -18.30 1.68 5.81
N LYS A 150 -18.74 0.45 5.61
CA LYS A 150 -18.64 -0.63 6.61
C LYS A 150 -17.63 -1.66 6.12
N LEU A 151 -16.45 -1.67 6.70
CA LEU A 151 -15.35 -2.58 6.34
C LEU A 151 -15.09 -3.54 7.51
N GLY A 152 -15.78 -4.67 7.50
CA GLY A 152 -15.79 -5.58 8.64
C GLY A 152 -16.36 -4.90 9.87
N ILE A 153 -15.58 -4.83 10.97
CA ILE A 153 -15.99 -4.14 12.19
C ILE A 153 -15.84 -2.61 12.08
N PHE A 154 -15.03 -2.12 11.15
CA PHE A 154 -14.75 -0.69 11.01
C PHE A 154 -15.90 0.04 10.35
N ASN A 155 -16.35 1.13 10.96
CA ASN A 155 -17.17 2.14 10.33
C ASN A 155 -16.24 3.28 9.94
N VAL A 156 -16.25 3.63 8.67
CA VAL A 156 -15.31 4.59 8.10
C VAL A 156 -16.06 5.79 7.56
N GLU A 157 -15.63 6.97 7.93
CA GLU A 157 -16.09 8.25 7.44
C GLU A 157 -14.92 9.07 6.88
N PHE A 158 -15.24 10.07 6.07
CA PHE A 158 -14.24 10.89 5.40
C PHE A 158 -14.46 12.37 5.71
N PHE A 159 -13.39 13.13 5.78
CA PHE A 159 -13.44 14.57 5.91
C PHE A 159 -12.40 15.23 4.99
N HIS A 160 -12.70 16.45 4.56
CA HIS A 160 -11.81 17.19 3.67
C HIS A 160 -10.52 17.60 4.38
N VAL A 161 -9.41 17.47 3.67
CA VAL A 161 -8.08 17.93 4.10
C VAL A 161 -7.49 18.81 3.01
N ASN A 162 -6.94 19.96 3.40
CA ASN A 162 -6.21 20.84 2.47
C ASN A 162 -4.85 20.25 2.13
N HIS A 163 -4.60 20.08 0.84
CA HIS A 163 -3.34 19.59 0.32
C HIS A 163 -3.10 20.20 -1.08
N ASN A 164 -1.90 20.01 -1.64
CA ASN A 164 -1.54 20.55 -2.96
C ASN A 164 -2.06 19.70 -4.15
N ILE A 165 -2.89 18.71 -3.87
CA ILE A 165 -3.68 17.95 -4.85
C ILE A 165 -5.16 17.94 -4.44
N PHE A 166 -6.04 18.02 -5.43
CA PHE A 166 -7.49 17.96 -5.18
C PHE A 166 -7.92 16.57 -4.68
N ASP A 167 -9.11 16.54 -4.07
CA ASP A 167 -9.74 15.31 -3.57
C ASP A 167 -8.96 14.62 -2.44
N THR A 168 -8.20 15.38 -1.64
CA THR A 168 -7.55 14.84 -0.46
C THR A 168 -8.54 14.69 0.69
N VAL A 169 -8.53 13.52 1.32
CA VAL A 169 -9.39 13.20 2.46
C VAL A 169 -8.62 12.68 3.64
N GLY A 170 -9.08 13.05 4.83
CA GLY A 170 -8.78 12.35 6.07
C GLY A 170 -9.77 11.21 6.28
N VAL A 171 -9.37 10.23 7.08
CA VAL A 171 -10.11 9.00 7.38
C VAL A 171 -10.41 8.97 8.87
N ALA A 172 -11.67 8.76 9.25
CA ALA A 172 -12.14 8.63 10.62
C ALA A 172 -12.89 7.32 10.85
#